data_9be144411c61478bb0a6590226504c7c
#
_entry.id   9be144411c61478bb0a6590226504c7c
#
_cell.length_a   1.000
_cell.length_b   1.000
_cell.length_c   1.000
_cell.angle_alpha   90.00
_cell.angle_beta   90.00
_cell.angle_gamma   90.00
#
_symmetry.space_group_name_H-M   'P 1'
#
loop_
_entity.id
_entity.type
_entity.pdbx_description
1 polymer ?
#
loop_
_entity_poly.entity_id
_entity_poly.type
_entity_poly.pdbx_seq_one_letter_code
_entity_poly.pdbx_strand_id
1 'polypeptide(L)'
;NDDDPAFLRAVTSPKRGIGHQTLAGLGTLASQYKLSLFEALFSNSLGAKLSARAVGSLHEFGRFMNDLEYRAKRTHGAEDAKVFLLQWLKDIAYEKHLYDGEDNEKVAAARWTNVLEFVDWMSGRCGGTMDDAAGVSVVAETKSLLEVAQTISLLSTLNEREQDPNVV
;
A
#
# COMPACT_ATOMS: atom_id res chain seq x y z
N ASN A 1 14.05 -4.38 9.60
CA ASN A 1 13.01 -5.17 8.98
C ASN A 1 12.89 -4.81 7.50
N ASP A 2 12.68 -5.81 6.65
CA ASP A 2 12.77 -5.70 5.20
C ASP A 2 11.68 -4.80 4.57
N ASP A 3 10.63 -4.47 5.32
CA ASP A 3 9.50 -3.67 4.87
C ASP A 3 9.61 -2.17 5.18
N ASP A 4 10.67 -1.73 5.84
CA ASP A 4 10.84 -0.31 6.20
C ASP A 4 10.82 0.63 4.99
N PRO A 5 11.47 0.33 3.85
CA PRO A 5 11.34 1.16 2.64
C PRO A 5 9.90 1.28 2.14
N ALA A 6 9.13 0.18 2.16
CA ALA A 6 7.72 0.20 1.77
C ALA A 6 6.89 1.05 2.75
N PHE A 7 7.15 0.94 4.05
CA PHE A 7 6.54 1.78 5.07
C PHE A 7 6.78 3.27 4.79
N LEU A 8 8.01 3.66 4.51
CA LEU A 8 8.36 5.05 4.22
C LEU A 8 7.65 5.58 2.98
N ARG A 9 7.53 4.78 1.94
CA ARG A 9 6.76 5.15 0.75
C ARG A 9 5.28 5.35 1.06
N ALA A 10 4.68 4.43 1.79
CA ALA A 10 3.25 4.46 2.12
C ALA A 10 2.88 5.65 3.03
N VAL A 11 3.71 5.95 4.01
CA VAL A 11 3.43 7.02 4.98
C VAL A 11 3.59 8.41 4.38
N THR A 12 4.37 8.55 3.32
CA THR A 12 4.66 9.85 2.69
C THR A 12 3.89 10.09 1.39
N SER A 13 3.27 9.08 0.82
CA SER A 13 2.55 9.21 -0.46
C SER A 13 1.17 8.53 -0.39
N PRO A 14 0.06 9.29 -0.37
CA PRO A 14 0.00 10.77 -0.28
C PRO A 14 0.47 11.31 1.08
N LYS A 15 0.80 12.60 1.12
CA LYS A 15 1.23 13.26 2.36
C LYS A 15 0.11 13.21 3.42
N ARG A 16 0.50 12.87 4.65
CA ARG A 16 -0.44 12.66 5.78
C ARG A 16 -0.14 13.55 7.00
N GLY A 17 0.67 14.58 6.82
CA GLY A 17 1.11 15.42 7.93
C GLY A 17 2.20 14.77 8.79
N ILE A 18 2.84 13.73 8.28
CA ILE A 18 3.97 13.06 8.92
C ILE A 18 5.24 13.52 8.20
N GLY A 19 6.01 14.39 8.85
CA GLY A 19 7.21 15.00 8.27
C GLY A 19 8.50 14.26 8.61
N HIS A 20 9.60 14.80 8.09
CA HIS A 20 10.94 14.23 8.26
C HIS A 20 11.36 14.09 9.72
N GLN A 21 11.06 15.07 10.55
CA GLN A 21 11.44 15.05 11.98
C GLN A 21 10.73 13.93 12.73
N THR A 22 9.44 13.75 12.44
CA THR A 22 8.64 12.66 13.01
C THR A 22 9.20 11.30 12.59
N LEU A 23 9.51 11.12 11.31
CA LEU A 23 10.06 9.87 10.79
C LEU A 23 11.48 9.62 11.32
N ALA A 24 12.30 10.64 11.49
CA ALA A 24 13.62 10.52 12.08
C ALA A 24 13.53 10.06 13.54
N GLY A 25 12.61 10.64 14.32
CA GLY A 25 12.34 10.23 15.70
C GLY A 25 11.85 8.78 15.79
N LEU A 26 10.95 8.39 14.90
CA LEU A 26 10.48 7.01 14.81
C LEU A 26 11.63 6.05 14.46
N GLY A 27 12.49 6.43 13.51
CA GLY A 27 13.65 5.64 13.12
C GLY A 27 14.64 5.44 14.26
N THR A 28 14.89 6.48 15.06
CA THR A 28 15.74 6.43 16.24
C THR A 28 15.17 5.43 17.26
N LEU A 29 13.87 5.51 17.53
CA LEU A 29 13.18 4.59 18.44
C LEU A 29 13.26 3.14 17.95
N ALA A 30 12.95 2.93 16.67
CA ALA A 30 13.00 1.60 16.04
C ALA A 30 14.40 0.99 16.17
N SER A 31 15.44 1.76 15.88
CA SER A 31 16.83 1.34 15.99
C SER A 31 17.22 1.00 17.44
N GLN A 32 16.79 1.82 18.38
CA GLN A 32 17.10 1.64 19.81
C GLN A 32 16.53 0.32 20.36
N TYR A 33 15.33 -0.04 19.96
CA TYR A 33 14.64 -1.24 20.44
C TYR A 33 14.67 -2.41 19.45
N LYS A 34 15.39 -2.28 18.35
CA LYS A 34 15.50 -3.29 17.29
C LYS A 34 14.15 -3.69 16.73
N LEU A 35 13.29 -2.70 16.51
CA LEU A 35 11.96 -2.86 15.92
C LEU A 35 11.96 -2.42 14.46
N SER A 36 10.99 -2.90 13.68
CA SER A 36 10.68 -2.28 12.41
C SER A 36 10.03 -0.91 12.64
N LEU A 37 9.98 -0.06 11.61
CA LEU A 37 9.29 1.22 11.70
C LEU A 37 7.81 1.04 12.03
N PHE A 38 7.15 0.05 11.44
CA PHE A 38 5.75 -0.25 11.71
C PHE A 38 5.53 -0.70 13.16
N GLU A 39 6.35 -1.61 13.66
CA GLU A 39 6.29 -2.07 15.06
C GLU A 39 6.51 -0.91 16.04
N ALA A 40 7.42 0.01 15.71
CA ALA A 40 7.72 1.17 16.55
C ALA A 40 6.53 2.11 16.72
N LEU A 41 5.55 2.13 15.79
CA LEU A 41 4.32 2.92 15.90
C LEU A 41 3.53 2.59 17.16
N PHE A 42 3.62 1.36 17.63
CA PHE A 42 2.84 0.84 18.77
C PHE A 42 3.65 0.79 20.06
N SER A 43 4.88 1.32 20.04
CA SER A 43 5.73 1.37 21.23
C SER A 43 5.21 2.37 22.25
N ASN A 44 5.18 1.97 23.52
CA ASN A 44 4.83 2.84 24.64
C ASN A 44 5.83 4.01 24.82
N SER A 45 7.03 3.87 24.29
CA SER A 45 8.08 4.88 24.38
C SER A 45 7.97 5.99 23.35
N LEU A 46 7.00 5.91 22.43
CA LEU A 46 6.84 6.85 21.33
C LEU A 46 6.59 8.28 21.83
N GLY A 47 5.76 8.43 22.85
CA GLY A 47 5.48 9.73 23.46
C GLY A 47 6.64 10.39 24.19
N ALA A 48 7.67 9.64 24.53
CA ALA A 48 8.90 10.19 25.13
C ALA A 48 9.83 10.85 24.11
N LYS A 49 9.69 10.49 22.83
CA LYS A 49 10.54 10.96 21.73
C LYS A 49 9.89 11.98 20.82
N LEU A 50 8.56 11.95 20.73
CA LEU A 50 7.79 12.72 19.77
C LEU A 50 6.70 13.55 20.45
N SER A 51 6.28 14.63 19.79
CA SER A 51 5.14 15.46 20.26
C SER A 51 3.84 14.66 20.24
N ALA A 52 2.88 15.09 21.05
CA ALA A 52 1.54 14.46 21.10
C ALA A 52 0.86 14.46 19.72
N ARG A 53 1.04 15.53 18.94
CA ARG A 53 0.50 15.66 17.58
C ARG A 53 1.14 14.62 16.64
N ALA A 54 2.46 14.47 16.70
CA ALA A 54 3.19 13.51 15.88
C ALA A 54 2.79 12.06 16.23
N VAL A 55 2.67 11.76 17.51
CA VAL A 55 2.20 10.45 17.99
C VAL A 55 0.78 10.17 17.50
N GLY A 56 -0.12 11.15 17.56
CA GLY A 56 -1.48 11.04 17.06
C GLY A 56 -1.53 10.71 15.59
N SER A 57 -0.75 11.42 14.76
CA SER A 57 -0.69 11.18 13.32
C SER A 57 -0.13 9.79 12.97
N LEU A 58 0.88 9.34 13.69
CA LEU A 58 1.45 8.00 13.53
C LEU A 58 0.46 6.91 13.94
N HIS A 59 -0.26 7.10 15.04
CA HIS A 59 -1.28 6.14 15.49
C HIS A 59 -2.44 6.06 14.52
N GLU A 60 -2.89 7.17 13.93
CA GLU A 60 -3.92 7.17 12.89
C GLU A 60 -3.47 6.37 11.68
N PHE A 61 -2.24 6.57 11.24
CA PHE A 61 -1.68 5.81 10.13
C PHE A 61 -1.60 4.31 10.46
N GLY A 62 -1.12 3.95 11.64
CA GLY A 62 -1.04 2.55 12.07
C GLY A 62 -2.41 1.87 12.12
N ARG A 63 -3.41 2.55 12.66
CA ARG A 63 -4.80 2.04 12.67
C ARG A 63 -5.37 1.89 11.27
N PHE A 64 -5.11 2.87 10.40
CA PHE A 64 -5.54 2.81 9.01
C PHE A 64 -4.94 1.58 8.30
N MET A 65 -3.65 1.34 8.48
CA MET A 65 -2.97 0.19 7.87
C MET A 65 -3.49 -1.15 8.41
N ASN A 66 -3.71 -1.24 9.71
CA ASN A 66 -4.28 -2.45 10.32
C ASN A 66 -5.71 -2.73 9.85
N ASP A 67 -6.53 -1.69 9.73
CA ASP A 67 -7.89 -1.83 9.21
C ASP A 67 -7.88 -2.24 7.74
N LEU A 68 -7.00 -1.63 6.95
CA LEU A 68 -6.84 -1.96 5.53
C LEU A 68 -6.45 -3.43 5.35
N GLU A 69 -5.48 -3.91 6.10
CA GLU A 69 -5.04 -5.30 6.07
C GLU A 69 -6.17 -6.25 6.47
N TYR A 70 -6.87 -5.94 7.54
CA TYR A 70 -7.99 -6.72 8.05
C TYR A 70 -9.09 -6.87 6.98
N ARG A 71 -9.46 -5.76 6.32
CA ARG A 71 -10.49 -5.78 5.27
C ARG A 71 -10.01 -6.46 3.99
N ALA A 72 -8.75 -6.23 3.59
CA ALA A 72 -8.17 -6.87 2.42
C ALA A 72 -8.10 -8.40 2.55
N LYS A 73 -7.83 -8.89 3.74
CA LYS A 73 -7.80 -10.32 4.05
C LYS A 73 -9.18 -10.97 3.86
N ARG A 74 -10.26 -10.20 4.07
CA ARG A 74 -11.63 -10.68 3.98
C ARG A 74 -12.30 -10.38 2.64
N THR A 75 -11.63 -9.66 1.75
CA THR A 75 -12.14 -9.31 0.43
C THR A 75 -11.72 -10.37 -0.57
N HIS A 76 -12.68 -11.09 -1.13
CA HIS A 76 -12.46 -12.19 -2.07
C HIS A 76 -13.20 -11.94 -3.38
N GLY A 77 -12.59 -12.34 -4.50
CA GLY A 77 -13.19 -12.24 -5.81
C GLY A 77 -12.97 -10.88 -6.47
N ALA A 78 -13.09 -10.87 -7.81
CA ALA A 78 -12.75 -9.73 -8.62
C ALA A 78 -13.63 -8.50 -8.35
N GLU A 79 -14.94 -8.70 -8.21
CA GLU A 79 -15.88 -7.60 -8.02
C GLU A 79 -15.67 -6.89 -6.69
N ASP A 80 -15.61 -7.65 -5.60
CA ASP A 80 -15.40 -7.09 -4.26
C ASP A 80 -14.04 -6.44 -4.12
N ALA A 81 -13.00 -7.04 -4.72
CA ALA A 81 -11.66 -6.47 -4.74
C ALA A 81 -11.63 -5.14 -5.48
N LYS A 82 -12.30 -5.03 -6.63
CA LYS A 82 -12.37 -3.78 -7.39
C LYS A 82 -13.06 -2.68 -6.60
N VAL A 83 -14.20 -2.97 -5.99
CA VAL A 83 -14.95 -2.01 -5.16
C VAL A 83 -14.06 -1.55 -3.99
N PHE A 84 -13.40 -2.48 -3.32
CA PHE A 84 -12.50 -2.18 -2.20
C PHE A 84 -11.35 -1.26 -2.63
N LEU A 85 -10.66 -1.60 -3.72
CA LEU A 85 -9.51 -0.84 -4.21
C LEU A 85 -9.90 0.58 -4.64
N LEU A 86 -11.02 0.72 -5.36
CA LEU A 86 -11.50 2.04 -5.78
C LEU A 86 -11.90 2.90 -4.57
N GLN A 87 -12.54 2.32 -3.58
CA GLN A 87 -12.91 3.02 -2.35
C GLN A 87 -11.67 3.44 -1.56
N TRP A 88 -10.68 2.56 -1.44
CA TRP A 88 -9.41 2.86 -0.79
C TRP A 88 -8.69 4.03 -1.45
N LEU A 89 -8.57 4.02 -2.78
CA LEU A 89 -7.95 5.12 -3.53
C LEU A 89 -8.68 6.45 -3.31
N LYS A 90 -10.00 6.41 -3.19
CA LYS A 90 -10.83 7.57 -2.87
C LYS A 90 -10.58 8.05 -1.44
N ASP A 91 -10.51 7.14 -0.48
CA ASP A 91 -10.28 7.46 0.94
C ASP A 91 -8.94 8.16 1.16
N ILE A 92 -7.90 7.77 0.42
CA ILE A 92 -6.58 8.40 0.49
C ILE A 92 -6.42 9.60 -0.46
N ALA A 93 -7.45 9.94 -1.22
CA ALA A 93 -7.44 11.03 -2.22
C ALA A 93 -6.28 10.90 -3.22
N TYR A 94 -6.05 9.69 -3.73
CA TYR A 94 -4.89 9.39 -4.57
C TYR A 94 -4.94 10.11 -5.93
N GLU A 95 -6.12 10.21 -6.55
CA GLU A 95 -6.30 10.96 -7.79
C GLU A 95 -5.85 12.41 -7.62
N LYS A 96 -6.33 13.06 -6.56
CA LYS A 96 -5.94 14.44 -6.22
C LYS A 96 -4.42 14.54 -6.00
N HIS A 97 -3.84 13.58 -5.32
CA HIS A 97 -2.39 13.52 -5.09
C HIS A 97 -1.61 13.50 -6.42
N LEU A 98 -2.06 12.75 -7.41
CA LEU A 98 -1.43 12.70 -8.73
C LEU A 98 -1.52 14.04 -9.47
N TYR A 99 -2.68 14.70 -9.43
CA TYR A 99 -2.87 16.01 -10.07
C TYR A 99 -2.10 17.12 -9.35
N ASP A 100 -2.05 17.11 -8.04
CA ASP A 100 -1.32 18.11 -7.25
C ASP A 100 0.21 17.99 -7.43
N GLY A 101 0.71 16.80 -7.70
CA GLY A 101 2.13 16.52 -7.88
C GLY A 101 2.66 16.72 -9.31
N GLU A 102 1.79 17.11 -10.24
CA GLU A 102 2.15 17.22 -11.65
C GLU A 102 1.55 18.50 -12.26
N ASP A 103 2.39 19.31 -12.89
CA ASP A 103 1.94 20.57 -13.53
C ASP A 103 1.15 20.32 -14.82
N ASN A 104 1.37 19.20 -15.48
CA ASN A 104 0.69 18.85 -16.73
C ASN A 104 -0.49 17.91 -16.45
N GLU A 105 -1.71 18.43 -16.63
CA GLU A 105 -2.95 17.68 -16.41
C GLU A 105 -3.04 16.40 -17.26
N LYS A 106 -2.51 16.42 -18.48
CA LYS A 106 -2.53 15.23 -19.35
C LYS A 106 -1.66 14.12 -18.80
N VAL A 107 -0.52 14.47 -18.21
CA VAL A 107 0.38 13.50 -17.55
C VAL A 107 -0.29 12.94 -16.31
N ALA A 108 -0.89 13.79 -15.50
CA ALA A 108 -1.63 13.35 -14.30
C ALA A 108 -2.78 12.42 -14.65
N ALA A 109 -3.56 12.76 -15.68
CA ALA A 109 -4.66 11.93 -16.17
C ALA A 109 -4.17 10.58 -16.68
N ALA A 110 -3.03 10.54 -17.38
CA ALA A 110 -2.44 9.29 -17.87
C ALA A 110 -1.98 8.40 -16.69
N ARG A 111 -1.40 9.00 -15.67
CA ARG A 111 -1.01 8.27 -14.44
C ARG A 111 -2.22 7.70 -13.71
N TRP A 112 -3.30 8.46 -13.62
CA TRP A 112 -4.54 7.99 -13.02
C TRP A 112 -5.14 6.82 -13.81
N THR A 113 -5.15 6.91 -15.14
CA THR A 113 -5.58 5.82 -16.01
C THR A 113 -4.76 4.55 -15.76
N ASN A 114 -3.44 4.68 -15.63
CA ASN A 114 -2.57 3.55 -15.31
C ASN A 114 -2.91 2.92 -13.95
N VAL A 115 -3.26 3.74 -12.95
CA VAL A 115 -3.71 3.24 -11.64
C VAL A 115 -4.99 2.44 -11.78
N LEU A 116 -5.97 2.93 -12.55
CA LEU A 116 -7.24 2.24 -12.78
C LEU A 116 -7.04 0.92 -13.53
N GLU A 117 -6.16 0.89 -14.51
CA GLU A 117 -5.79 -0.35 -15.22
C GLU A 117 -5.12 -1.36 -14.27
N PHE A 118 -4.27 -0.89 -13.37
CA PHE A 118 -3.66 -1.74 -12.34
C PHE A 118 -4.71 -2.30 -11.38
N VAL A 119 -5.70 -1.50 -10.99
CA VAL A 119 -6.83 -1.95 -10.17
C VAL A 119 -7.59 -3.08 -10.87
N ASP A 120 -7.90 -2.92 -12.15
CA ASP A 120 -8.59 -3.94 -12.94
C ASP A 120 -7.77 -5.23 -13.03
N TRP A 121 -6.48 -5.11 -13.29
CA TRP A 121 -5.59 -6.25 -13.37
C TRP A 121 -5.48 -6.98 -12.02
N MET A 122 -5.27 -6.24 -10.94
CA MET A 122 -5.11 -6.79 -9.59
C MET A 122 -6.39 -7.45 -9.10
N SER A 123 -7.54 -6.79 -9.30
CA SER A 123 -8.84 -7.34 -8.90
C SER A 123 -9.18 -8.60 -9.69
N GLY A 124 -8.87 -8.64 -10.99
CA GLY A 124 -9.03 -9.83 -11.81
C GLY A 124 -8.27 -11.04 -11.28
N ARG A 125 -7.10 -10.81 -10.68
CA ARG A 125 -6.30 -11.87 -10.03
C ARG A 125 -6.96 -12.47 -8.80
N CYS A 126 -7.90 -11.79 -8.19
CA CYS A 126 -8.65 -12.34 -7.06
C CYS A 126 -9.64 -13.44 -7.49
N GLY A 127 -9.83 -13.62 -8.79
CA GLY A 127 -10.59 -14.72 -9.34
C GLY A 127 -12.10 -14.51 -9.30
N GLY A 128 -12.84 -15.55 -9.61
CA GLY A 128 -14.27 -15.54 -9.75
C GLY A 128 -14.68 -16.09 -11.10
N THR A 129 -15.82 -15.64 -11.62
CA THR A 129 -16.30 -16.01 -12.96
C THR A 129 -15.50 -15.22 -14.00
N MET A 130 -14.79 -15.92 -14.86
CA MET A 130 -14.09 -15.32 -15.99
C MET A 130 -14.70 -15.88 -17.29
N ASP A 131 -14.97 -14.99 -18.22
CA ASP A 131 -15.31 -15.39 -19.58
C ASP A 131 -14.02 -15.55 -20.38
N ASP A 132 -13.83 -16.73 -20.96
CA ASP A 132 -12.71 -16.94 -21.86
C ASP A 132 -12.98 -16.36 -23.25
N ALA A 133 -11.97 -16.41 -24.14
CA ALA A 133 -12.10 -15.90 -25.51
C ALA A 133 -13.17 -16.62 -26.36
N ALA A 134 -13.67 -17.78 -25.90
CA ALA A 134 -14.73 -18.56 -26.54
C ALA A 134 -16.10 -18.31 -25.90
N GLY A 135 -16.21 -17.40 -24.93
CA GLY A 135 -17.46 -17.09 -24.25
C GLY A 135 -17.90 -18.13 -23.23
N VAL A 136 -17.00 -19.01 -22.80
CA VAL A 136 -17.27 -20.00 -21.77
C VAL A 136 -16.93 -19.41 -20.41
N SER A 137 -17.92 -19.36 -19.51
CA SER A 137 -17.68 -18.93 -18.13
C SER A 137 -16.89 -19.97 -17.39
N VAL A 138 -15.64 -19.65 -17.04
CA VAL A 138 -14.79 -20.48 -16.20
C VAL A 138 -14.85 -19.95 -14.77
N VAL A 139 -15.30 -20.82 -13.84
CA VAL A 139 -15.29 -20.48 -12.41
C VAL A 139 -13.89 -20.77 -11.87
N ALA A 140 -13.10 -19.74 -11.65
CA ALA A 140 -11.81 -19.85 -10.99
C ALA A 140 -12.00 -19.75 -9.47
N GLU A 141 -11.12 -20.38 -8.72
CA GLU A 141 -11.08 -20.25 -7.27
C GLU A 141 -10.81 -18.79 -6.87
N THR A 142 -11.59 -18.28 -5.91
CA THR A 142 -11.39 -16.91 -5.41
C THR A 142 -10.22 -16.84 -4.43
N LYS A 143 -9.44 -15.76 -4.55
CA LYS A 143 -8.35 -15.44 -3.62
C LYS A 143 -8.67 -14.15 -2.89
N SER A 144 -8.15 -14.00 -1.67
CA SER A 144 -8.27 -12.73 -0.98
C SER A 144 -7.38 -11.67 -1.63
N LEU A 145 -7.81 -10.41 -1.52
CA LEU A 145 -7.04 -9.29 -2.01
C LEU A 145 -5.66 -9.22 -1.35
N LEU A 146 -5.57 -9.55 -0.06
CA LEU A 146 -4.29 -9.57 0.66
C LEU A 146 -3.33 -10.60 0.08
N GLU A 147 -3.79 -11.82 -0.22
CA GLU A 147 -2.97 -12.87 -0.85
C GLU A 147 -2.42 -12.41 -2.20
N VAL A 148 -3.27 -11.80 -3.02
CA VAL A 148 -2.87 -11.28 -4.34
C VAL A 148 -1.83 -10.16 -4.18
N ALA A 149 -2.05 -9.23 -3.27
CA ALA A 149 -1.11 -8.14 -2.99
C ALA A 149 0.25 -8.66 -2.52
N GLN A 150 0.26 -9.66 -1.65
CA GLN A 150 1.49 -10.29 -1.16
C GLN A 150 2.26 -11.00 -2.29
N THR A 151 1.54 -11.70 -3.17
CA THR A 151 2.16 -12.38 -4.33
C THR A 151 2.79 -11.37 -5.30
N ILE A 152 2.11 -10.27 -5.59
CA ILE A 152 2.62 -9.21 -6.47
C ILE A 152 3.87 -8.57 -5.85
N SER A 153 3.86 -8.29 -4.56
CA SER A 153 5.00 -7.73 -3.84
C SER A 153 6.22 -8.65 -3.90
N LEU A 154 6.02 -9.96 -3.73
CA LEU A 154 7.09 -10.95 -3.84
C LEU A 154 7.70 -10.99 -5.23
N LEU A 155 6.88 -11.02 -6.29
CA LEU A 155 7.33 -11.02 -7.68
C LEU A 155 8.13 -9.74 -8.02
N SER A 156 7.67 -8.59 -7.55
CA SER A 156 8.36 -7.32 -7.73
C SER A 156 9.76 -7.34 -7.09
N THR A 157 9.86 -7.87 -5.88
CA THR A 157 11.15 -8.01 -5.17
C THR A 157 12.12 -8.95 -5.91
N LEU A 158 11.63 -10.05 -6.46
CA LEU A 158 12.45 -10.98 -7.24
C LEU A 158 12.96 -10.33 -8.51
N ASN A 159 12.13 -9.58 -9.23
CA ASN A 159 12.52 -8.86 -10.44
C ASN A 159 13.60 -7.79 -10.15
N GLU A 160 13.48 -7.07 -9.04
CA GLU A 160 14.48 -6.10 -8.61
C GLU A 160 15.83 -6.77 -8.34
N ARG A 161 15.84 -7.93 -7.73
CA ARG A 161 17.06 -8.71 -7.47
C ARG A 161 17.72 -9.20 -8.75
N GLU A 162 16.94 -9.64 -9.72
CA GLU A 162 17.46 -10.09 -11.03
C GLU A 162 18.05 -8.97 -11.84
N GLN A 163 17.57 -7.73 -11.68
CA GLN A 163 18.04 -6.56 -12.40
C GLN A 163 19.24 -5.87 -11.73
N ASP A 164 19.60 -6.24 -10.51
CA ASP A 164 20.75 -5.68 -9.81
C ASP A 164 22.05 -6.35 -10.29
N PRO A 165 22.95 -5.62 -11.00
CA PRO A 165 24.20 -6.19 -11.51
C PRO A 165 25.20 -6.57 -10.40
N ASN A 166 24.94 -6.18 -9.15
CA ASN A 166 25.81 -6.49 -8.01
C ASN A 166 25.34 -7.73 -7.24
N VAL A 167 24.24 -8.34 -7.65
CA VAL A 167 23.80 -9.61 -7.07
C VAL A 167 24.50 -10.74 -7.83
N VAL A 168 25.48 -11.30 -7.18
CA VAL A 168 26.22 -12.46 -7.67
C VAL A 168 25.62 -13.73 -7.12
#